data_138536f12080a7ed795127d9df0532ad
#
_entry.id   138536f12080a7ed795127d9df0532ad
#
_cell.length_a   1.000
_cell.length_b   1.000
_cell.length_c   1.000
_cell.angle_alpha   90.00
_cell.angle_beta   90.00
_cell.angle_gamma   90.00
#
_symmetry.space_group_name_H-M   'P 1'
#
loop_
_entity.id
_entity.type
_entity.pdbx_description
1 polymer ?
#
loop_
_entity_poly.entity_id
_entity_poly.type
_entity_poly.pdbx_seq_one_letter_code
_entity_poly.pdbx_strand_id
1 'polypeptide(L)'
;MRAVGRPDIGGEPMPPVFRAFDDNQIIFRRAEVSMIAGQPGAGKSTLALALALRMQAPTLYLSADTNAHTMAMRLYSMITGNSQSESEKIISENPEQAKQALAQARHIYWSFDSNPGLGDIDDEVTAIEELLGESPALNIVDNLMD
;
A
#
# COMPACT_ATOMS: atom_id res chain seq x y z
N MET A 1 19.08 -22.14 -11.46
CA MET A 1 19.19 -22.68 -10.09
C MET A 1 20.56 -22.33 -9.46
N ARG A 2 20.89 -21.03 -9.32
CA ARG A 2 22.19 -20.56 -8.80
C ARG A 2 22.09 -19.82 -7.45
N ALA A 3 20.91 -19.84 -6.82
CA ALA A 3 20.61 -18.99 -5.67
C ALA A 3 20.42 -19.73 -4.33
N VAL A 4 20.48 -21.06 -4.32
CA VAL A 4 20.32 -21.83 -3.10
C VAL A 4 21.63 -21.81 -2.31
N GLY A 5 21.61 -21.22 -1.12
CA GLY A 5 22.73 -21.24 -0.17
C GLY A 5 23.60 -19.98 -0.08
N ARG A 6 23.19 -18.84 -0.66
CA ARG A 6 23.85 -17.55 -0.42
C ARG A 6 23.06 -16.74 0.62
N PRO A 7 23.66 -16.29 1.72
CA PRO A 7 22.97 -15.54 2.78
C PRO A 7 22.51 -14.14 2.37
N ASP A 8 22.90 -13.66 1.21
CA ASP A 8 22.70 -12.29 0.69
C ASP A 8 21.78 -12.23 -0.55
N ILE A 9 20.92 -13.25 -0.77
CA ILE A 9 20.04 -13.32 -1.95
C ILE A 9 18.73 -12.57 -1.75
N GLY A 10 18.33 -12.26 -0.52
CA GLY A 10 17.20 -11.39 -0.24
C GLY A 10 17.53 -9.94 -0.58
N GLY A 11 16.61 -9.23 -1.23
CA GLY A 11 16.74 -7.80 -1.45
C GLY A 11 16.93 -7.03 -0.14
N GLU A 12 17.23 -5.75 -0.25
CA GLU A 12 17.36 -4.85 0.91
C GLU A 12 16.07 -4.86 1.75
N PRO A 13 16.17 -5.00 3.09
CA PRO A 13 15.00 -4.96 3.96
C PRO A 13 14.23 -3.65 3.83
N MET A 14 12.91 -3.74 3.75
CA MET A 14 12.03 -2.58 3.85
C MET A 14 11.99 -2.08 5.30
N PRO A 15 11.66 -0.80 5.54
CA PRO A 15 11.54 -0.25 6.88
C PRO A 15 10.58 -1.07 7.75
N PRO A 16 10.90 -1.35 9.03
CA PRO A 16 10.01 -2.05 9.94
C PRO A 16 8.78 -1.19 10.24
N VAL A 17 7.59 -1.82 10.29
CA VAL A 17 6.30 -1.10 10.39
C VAL A 17 5.55 -1.43 11.68
N PHE A 18 5.61 -2.69 12.08
CA PHE A 18 4.92 -3.20 13.26
C PHE A 18 5.89 -3.98 14.13
N ARG A 19 5.91 -3.65 15.44
CA ARG A 19 6.70 -4.38 16.41
C ARG A 19 6.42 -5.89 16.40
N ALA A 20 5.16 -6.27 16.19
CA ALA A 20 4.79 -7.69 16.09
C ALA A 20 5.48 -8.41 14.92
N PHE A 21 5.81 -7.70 13.84
CA PHE A 21 6.57 -8.29 12.73
C PHE A 21 8.04 -8.46 13.11
N ASP A 22 8.62 -7.47 13.76
CA ASP A 22 10.01 -7.54 14.25
C ASP A 22 10.18 -8.67 15.26
N ASP A 23 9.27 -8.76 16.26
CA ASP A 23 9.27 -9.80 17.29
C ASP A 23 9.16 -11.22 16.70
N ASN A 24 8.53 -11.36 15.53
CA ASN A 24 8.37 -12.63 14.80
C ASN A 24 9.30 -12.77 13.58
N GLN A 25 10.27 -11.88 13.41
CA GLN A 25 11.22 -11.90 12.29
C GLN A 25 10.55 -11.87 10.90
N ILE A 26 9.40 -11.22 10.79
CA ILE A 26 8.70 -11.00 9.52
C ILE A 26 9.30 -9.74 8.87
N ILE A 27 10.06 -9.93 7.82
CA ILE A 27 10.78 -8.85 7.12
C ILE A 27 10.32 -8.83 5.67
N PHE A 28 9.78 -7.71 5.22
CA PHE A 28 9.57 -7.46 3.80
C PHE A 28 10.88 -6.99 3.17
N ARG A 29 11.15 -7.43 1.95
CA ARG A 29 12.39 -7.09 1.24
C ARG A 29 12.09 -6.61 -0.17
N ARG A 30 12.95 -5.73 -0.69
CA ARG A 30 12.92 -5.34 -2.10
C ARG A 30 13.13 -6.56 -3.00
N ALA A 31 12.52 -6.55 -4.18
CA ALA A 31 12.57 -7.63 -5.17
C ALA A 31 12.04 -8.99 -4.67
N GLU A 32 11.24 -9.00 -3.62
CA GLU A 32 10.53 -10.19 -3.13
C GLU A 32 9.02 -10.02 -3.24
N VAL A 33 8.33 -11.13 -3.50
CA VAL A 33 6.87 -11.18 -3.51
C VAL A 33 6.40 -11.75 -2.18
N SER A 34 5.51 -11.00 -1.52
CA SER A 34 4.85 -11.42 -0.28
C SER A 34 3.35 -11.52 -0.49
N MET A 35 2.71 -12.51 0.11
CA MET A 35 1.27 -12.70 0.03
C MET A 35 0.63 -12.56 1.41
N ILE A 36 -0.41 -11.71 1.50
CA ILE A 36 -1.28 -11.60 2.68
C ILE A 36 -2.56 -12.38 2.40
N ALA A 37 -2.69 -13.56 3.01
CA ALA A 37 -3.85 -14.42 2.84
C ALA A 37 -4.73 -14.43 4.10
N GLY A 38 -6.04 -14.56 3.91
CA GLY A 38 -7.01 -14.62 5.01
C GLY A 38 -8.45 -14.65 4.50
N GLN A 39 -9.37 -14.99 5.38
CA GLN A 39 -10.81 -15.02 5.05
C GLN A 39 -11.33 -13.62 4.66
N PRO A 40 -12.43 -13.54 3.90
CA PRO A 40 -13.13 -12.27 3.69
C PRO A 40 -13.40 -11.55 5.03
N GLY A 41 -13.17 -10.25 5.07
CA GLY A 41 -13.34 -9.45 6.30
C GLY A 41 -12.22 -9.57 7.35
N ALA A 42 -11.18 -10.38 7.14
CA ALA A 42 -10.06 -10.52 8.07
C ALA A 42 -9.13 -9.29 8.16
N GLY A 43 -9.38 -8.24 7.37
CA GLY A 43 -8.60 -7.01 7.42
C GLY A 43 -7.35 -6.99 6.52
N LYS A 44 -7.28 -7.85 5.49
CA LYS A 44 -6.14 -7.89 4.55
C LYS A 44 -5.84 -6.54 3.94
N SER A 45 -6.84 -5.89 3.33
CA SER A 45 -6.70 -4.55 2.73
C SER A 45 -6.34 -3.49 3.77
N THR A 46 -6.86 -3.61 4.99
CA THR A 46 -6.50 -2.72 6.11
C THR A 46 -5.03 -2.87 6.48
N LEU A 47 -4.53 -4.10 6.54
CA LEU A 47 -3.11 -4.36 6.80
C LEU A 47 -2.23 -3.85 5.66
N ALA A 48 -2.58 -4.14 4.41
CA ALA A 48 -1.85 -3.68 3.23
C ALA A 48 -1.77 -2.14 3.19
N LEU A 49 -2.90 -1.47 3.46
CA LEU A 49 -2.96 0.00 3.52
C LEU A 49 -2.11 0.57 4.68
N ALA A 50 -2.14 -0.08 5.85
CA ALA A 50 -1.33 0.32 6.99
C ALA A 50 0.18 0.12 6.73
N LEU A 51 0.56 -0.92 6.01
CA LEU A 51 1.93 -1.14 5.55
C LEU A 51 2.37 0.00 4.61
N ALA A 52 1.58 0.27 3.56
CA ALA A 52 1.84 1.36 2.62
C ALA A 52 2.02 2.70 3.34
N LEU A 53 1.05 3.05 4.21
CA LEU A 53 1.08 4.31 4.94
C LEU A 53 2.31 4.46 5.85
N ARG A 54 2.70 3.39 6.55
CA ARG A 54 3.76 3.45 7.58
C ARG A 54 5.16 3.25 7.03
N MET A 55 5.35 2.54 5.93
CA MET A 55 6.67 2.36 5.31
C MET A 55 7.24 3.67 4.77
N GLN A 56 6.40 4.67 4.47
CA GLN A 56 6.81 5.98 3.96
C GLN A 56 7.73 5.91 2.73
N ALA A 57 7.63 4.82 1.97
CA ALA A 57 8.36 4.58 0.74
C ALA A 57 7.43 4.74 -0.48
N PRO A 58 7.93 5.17 -1.64
CA PRO A 58 7.13 5.25 -2.87
C PRO A 58 6.40 3.93 -3.12
N THR A 59 5.08 3.98 -3.12
CA THR A 59 4.22 2.79 -3.20
C THR A 59 3.20 2.94 -4.31
N LEU A 60 3.15 1.99 -5.24
CA LEU A 60 2.01 1.81 -6.14
C LEU A 60 0.98 0.93 -5.46
N TYR A 61 -0.23 1.42 -5.29
CA TYR A 61 -1.35 0.68 -4.70
C TYR A 61 -2.46 0.50 -5.73
N LEU A 62 -2.62 -0.74 -6.21
CA LEU A 62 -3.69 -1.11 -7.13
C LEU A 62 -4.85 -1.67 -6.30
N SER A 63 -6.01 -0.99 -6.37
CA SER A 63 -7.23 -1.37 -5.65
C SER A 63 -8.33 -1.74 -6.63
N ALA A 64 -8.51 -3.03 -6.86
CA ALA A 64 -9.43 -3.54 -7.88
C ALA A 64 -10.91 -3.47 -7.47
N ASP A 65 -11.21 -3.59 -6.18
CA ASP A 65 -12.58 -3.71 -5.66
C ASP A 65 -13.05 -2.52 -4.82
N THR A 66 -12.23 -1.46 -4.72
CA THR A 66 -12.53 -0.30 -3.88
C THR A 66 -12.25 1.01 -4.64
N ASN A 67 -13.07 2.01 -4.45
CA ASN A 67 -12.93 3.32 -5.09
C ASN A 67 -12.09 4.31 -4.26
N ALA A 68 -11.67 5.41 -4.90
CA ALA A 68 -10.84 6.45 -4.31
C ALA A 68 -11.45 7.08 -3.05
N HIS A 69 -12.76 7.30 -3.00
CA HIS A 69 -13.44 7.87 -1.84
C HIS A 69 -13.35 6.97 -0.61
N THR A 70 -13.63 5.68 -0.78
CA THR A 70 -13.54 4.69 0.30
C THR A 70 -12.10 4.56 0.80
N MET A 71 -11.10 4.59 -0.09
CA MET A 71 -9.70 4.54 0.31
C MET A 71 -9.27 5.81 1.05
N ALA A 72 -9.73 6.98 0.62
CA ALA A 72 -9.49 8.24 1.33
C ALA A 72 -10.09 8.22 2.76
N MET A 73 -11.32 7.70 2.92
CA MET A 73 -11.93 7.54 4.25
C MET A 73 -11.13 6.59 5.14
N ARG A 74 -10.69 5.44 4.63
CA ARG A 74 -9.88 4.47 5.38
C ARG A 74 -8.55 5.08 5.81
N LEU A 75 -7.85 5.75 4.89
CA LEU A 75 -6.61 6.47 5.21
C LEU A 75 -6.81 7.54 6.25
N TYR A 76 -7.83 8.38 6.08
CA TYR A 76 -8.14 9.44 7.03
C TYR A 76 -8.39 8.87 8.43
N SER A 77 -9.19 7.81 8.54
CA SER A 77 -9.44 7.10 9.80
C SER A 77 -8.14 6.56 10.42
N MET A 78 -7.25 5.97 9.61
CA MET A 78 -5.96 5.45 10.09
C MET A 78 -5.01 6.55 10.59
N ILE A 79 -5.01 7.69 9.92
CA ILE A 79 -4.13 8.82 10.26
C ILE A 79 -4.60 9.54 11.50
N THR A 80 -5.91 9.76 11.64
CA THR A 80 -6.50 10.59 12.68
C THR A 80 -7.02 9.82 13.88
N GLY A 81 -7.27 8.52 13.73
CA GLY A 81 -7.93 7.69 14.74
C GLY A 81 -9.46 7.87 14.80
N ASN A 82 -10.04 8.64 13.89
CA ASN A 82 -11.48 8.85 13.83
C ASN A 82 -12.20 7.58 13.35
N SER A 83 -13.48 7.44 13.73
CA SER A 83 -14.36 6.44 13.13
C SER A 83 -14.56 6.68 11.64
N GLN A 84 -14.99 5.67 10.90
CA GLN A 84 -15.29 5.84 9.46
C GLN A 84 -16.39 6.86 9.21
N SER A 85 -17.43 6.89 10.04
CA SER A 85 -18.53 7.86 9.94
C SER A 85 -18.07 9.29 10.16
N GLU A 86 -17.20 9.54 11.14
CA GLU A 86 -16.62 10.87 11.37
C GLU A 86 -15.68 11.26 10.22
N SER A 87 -14.91 10.33 9.70
CA SER A 87 -14.02 10.55 8.57
C SER A 87 -14.79 10.93 7.31
N GLU A 88 -15.88 10.24 7.01
CA GLU A 88 -16.77 10.57 5.90
C GLU A 88 -17.35 11.97 6.01
N LYS A 89 -17.82 12.33 7.20
CA LYS A 89 -18.36 13.67 7.47
C LYS A 89 -17.30 14.75 7.25
N ILE A 90 -16.09 14.57 7.78
CA ILE A 90 -15.01 15.54 7.62
C ILE A 90 -14.56 15.66 6.17
N ILE A 91 -14.42 14.55 5.44
CA ILE A 91 -14.03 14.57 4.02
C ILE A 91 -15.07 15.33 3.19
N SER A 92 -16.35 15.19 3.52
CA SER A 92 -17.46 15.84 2.81
C SER A 92 -17.62 17.31 3.18
N GLU A 93 -17.54 17.65 4.47
CA GLU A 93 -17.83 18.99 4.98
C GLU A 93 -16.60 19.91 5.08
N ASN A 94 -15.40 19.32 5.24
CA ASN A 94 -14.13 20.02 5.45
C ASN A 94 -12.99 19.45 4.59
N PRO A 95 -13.08 19.55 3.26
CA PRO A 95 -12.12 18.90 2.34
C PRO A 95 -10.68 19.42 2.54
N GLU A 96 -10.48 20.67 2.96
CA GLU A 96 -9.12 21.20 3.19
C GLU A 96 -8.48 20.58 4.43
N GLN A 97 -9.23 20.33 5.50
CA GLN A 97 -8.76 19.59 6.66
C GLN A 97 -8.41 18.13 6.27
N ALA A 98 -9.24 17.51 5.45
CA ALA A 98 -9.00 16.17 4.96
C ALA A 98 -7.71 16.10 4.12
N LYS A 99 -7.50 17.04 3.19
CA LYS A 99 -6.28 17.12 2.39
C LYS A 99 -5.01 17.26 3.24
N GLN A 100 -5.04 18.09 4.29
CA GLN A 100 -3.89 18.25 5.18
C GLN A 100 -3.52 16.94 5.87
N ALA A 101 -4.48 16.19 6.39
CA ALA A 101 -4.23 14.90 7.01
C ALA A 101 -3.74 13.88 5.97
N LEU A 102 -4.41 13.77 4.83
CA LEU A 102 -4.07 12.83 3.74
C LEU A 102 -2.71 13.13 3.09
N ALA A 103 -2.16 14.33 3.25
CA ALA A 103 -0.79 14.65 2.80
C ALA A 103 0.28 13.75 3.41
N GLN A 104 0.01 13.07 4.53
CA GLN A 104 0.91 12.06 5.10
C GLN A 104 1.02 10.80 4.23
N ALA A 105 0.07 10.56 3.32
CA ALA A 105 0.04 9.42 2.41
C ALA A 105 0.43 9.81 0.96
N ARG A 106 1.06 10.97 0.75
CA ARG A 106 1.44 11.47 -0.60
C ARG A 106 2.43 10.58 -1.36
N HIS A 107 3.09 9.66 -0.67
CA HIS A 107 4.02 8.68 -1.24
C HIS A 107 3.30 7.45 -1.80
N ILE A 108 1.97 7.37 -1.67
CA ILE A 108 1.14 6.28 -2.20
C ILE A 108 0.48 6.76 -3.50
N TYR A 109 0.79 6.11 -4.60
CA TYR A 109 0.23 6.31 -5.92
C TYR A 109 -0.86 5.28 -6.16
N TRP A 110 -2.01 5.72 -6.62
CA TRP A 110 -3.22 4.90 -6.67
C TRP A 110 -3.59 4.53 -8.09
N SER A 111 -3.90 3.26 -8.31
CA SER A 111 -4.64 2.79 -9.46
C SER A 111 -5.93 2.13 -8.99
N PHE A 112 -7.05 2.48 -9.61
CA PHE A 112 -8.39 1.96 -9.30
C PHE A 112 -8.96 1.17 -10.47
N ASP A 113 -8.10 0.59 -11.29
CA ASP A 113 -8.53 -0.35 -12.32
C ASP A 113 -9.06 -1.63 -11.68
N SER A 114 -10.28 -2.03 -12.06
CA SER A 114 -10.95 -3.22 -11.52
C SER A 114 -10.40 -4.53 -12.08
N ASN A 115 -9.60 -4.48 -13.14
CA ASN A 115 -9.04 -5.67 -13.79
C ASN A 115 -7.71 -5.36 -14.49
N PRO A 116 -6.69 -4.91 -13.75
CA PRO A 116 -5.42 -4.55 -14.36
C PRO A 116 -4.71 -5.79 -14.92
N GLY A 117 -4.34 -5.74 -16.20
CA GLY A 117 -3.42 -6.70 -16.79
C GLY A 117 -1.97 -6.44 -16.35
N LEU A 118 -1.07 -7.36 -16.62
CA LEU A 118 0.35 -7.16 -16.31
C LEU A 118 0.94 -5.95 -17.06
N GLY A 119 0.47 -5.69 -18.29
CA GLY A 119 0.89 -4.52 -19.06
C GLY A 119 0.46 -3.21 -18.42
N ASP A 120 -0.76 -3.15 -17.89
CA ASP A 120 -1.28 -1.94 -17.21
C ASP A 120 -0.49 -1.65 -15.93
N ILE A 121 -0.10 -2.70 -15.19
CA ILE A 121 0.75 -2.56 -14.00
C ILE A 121 2.14 -2.04 -14.38
N ASP A 122 2.73 -2.53 -15.47
CA ASP A 122 4.04 -2.11 -15.97
C ASP A 122 4.01 -0.65 -16.42
N ASP A 123 2.96 -0.23 -17.10
CA ASP A 123 2.73 1.16 -17.52
C ASP A 123 2.60 2.10 -16.31
N GLU A 124 1.87 1.72 -15.26
CA GLU A 124 1.74 2.49 -14.01
C GLU A 124 3.09 2.60 -13.27
N VAL A 125 3.85 1.51 -13.20
CA VAL A 125 5.22 1.52 -12.62
C VAL A 125 6.11 2.46 -13.41
N THR A 126 6.09 2.39 -14.75
CA THR A 126 6.87 3.25 -15.63
C THR A 126 6.51 4.73 -15.44
N ALA A 127 5.22 5.05 -15.33
CA ALA A 127 4.77 6.42 -15.09
C ALA A 127 5.29 6.97 -13.74
N ILE A 128 5.34 6.13 -12.71
CA ILE A 128 5.90 6.52 -11.41
C ILE A 128 7.42 6.69 -11.51
N GLU A 129 8.12 5.82 -12.22
CA GLU A 129 9.56 5.94 -12.47
C GLU A 129 9.91 7.25 -13.18
N GLU A 130 9.14 7.62 -14.19
CA GLU A 130 9.32 8.90 -14.89
C GLU A 130 9.09 10.10 -13.98
N LEU A 131 8.11 10.01 -13.06
CA LEU A 131 7.78 11.08 -12.13
C LEU A 131 8.84 11.25 -11.02
N LEU A 132 9.37 10.14 -10.49
CA LEU A 132 10.25 10.13 -9.30
C LEU A 132 11.73 10.01 -9.66
N GLY A 133 12.06 9.51 -10.85
CA GLY A 133 13.42 9.12 -11.24
C GLY A 133 13.86 7.77 -10.63
N GLU A 134 12.97 7.05 -9.99
CA GLU A 134 13.21 5.72 -9.42
C GLU A 134 11.92 4.88 -9.40
N SER A 135 12.03 3.55 -9.45
CA SER A 135 10.90 2.64 -9.32
C SER A 135 10.23 2.75 -7.96
N PRO A 136 8.90 2.52 -7.88
CA PRO A 136 8.25 2.37 -6.58
C PRO A 136 8.90 1.26 -5.76
N ALA A 137 9.11 1.54 -4.49
CA ALA A 137 9.75 0.59 -3.58
C ALA A 137 8.83 -0.57 -3.18
N LEU A 138 7.52 -0.35 -3.29
CA LEU A 138 6.47 -1.30 -2.94
C LEU A 138 5.35 -1.25 -3.97
N ASN A 139 4.96 -2.41 -4.50
CA ASN A 139 3.78 -2.57 -5.33
C ASN A 139 2.78 -3.45 -4.59
N ILE A 140 1.59 -2.92 -4.34
CA ILE A 140 0.50 -3.63 -3.66
C ILE A 140 -0.61 -3.90 -4.66
N VAL A 141 -1.01 -5.14 -4.81
CA VAL A 141 -2.20 -5.55 -5.56
C VAL A 141 -3.25 -6.04 -4.57
N ASP A 142 -4.28 -5.25 -4.36
CA ASP A 142 -5.39 -5.49 -3.44
C ASP A 142 -6.68 -5.49 -4.27
N ASN A 143 -7.16 -6.55 -4.64
CA ASN A 143 -7.33 -7.92 -4.35
C ASN A 143 -6.99 -8.76 -5.61
N LEU A 144 -6.28 -9.87 -5.47
CA LEU A 144 -6.17 -10.85 -6.55
C LEU A 144 -7.49 -11.64 -6.59
N MET A 145 -8.29 -11.41 -7.62
CA MET A 145 -9.48 -12.21 -7.89
C MET A 145 -9.13 -13.31 -8.89
N ASP A 146 -9.68 -14.51 -8.66
CA ASP A 146 -9.60 -15.65 -9.58
C ASP A 146 -10.39 -15.41 -10.86
#